data_d21f580bd16da7cfd8fef14e51846f6b
#
_entry.id   d21f580bd16da7cfd8fef14e51846f6b
#
_cell.length_a   1.000
_cell.length_b   1.000
_cell.length_c   1.000
_cell.angle_alpha   90.00
_cell.angle_beta   90.00
_cell.angle_gamma   90.00
#
_symmetry.space_group_name_H-M   'P 1'
#
loop_
_entity.id
_entity.type
_entity.pdbx_description
1 polymer ?
#
loop_
_entity_poly.entity_id
_entity_poly.type
_entity_poly.pdbx_seq_one_letter_code
_entity_poly.pdbx_strand_id
1 'polypeptide(L)' 'NKDEIILLENYRNFSSRQKERLLGYLEALRED' A
#
# COMPACT_ATOMS: atom_id res chain seq x y z
N ASN A 1 -6.37 -0.04 13.50
CA ASN A 1 -6.27 1.31 14.03
C ASN A 1 -6.49 2.33 12.92
N LYS A 2 -6.37 3.59 13.24
CA LYS A 2 -6.66 4.66 12.30
C LYS A 2 -5.76 4.61 11.07
N ASP A 3 -4.48 4.34 11.27
CA ASP A 3 -3.53 4.29 10.16
C ASP A 3 -3.84 3.15 9.21
N GLU A 4 -4.24 2.02 9.75
CA GLU A 4 -4.61 0.88 8.92
C GLU A 4 -5.84 1.16 8.09
N ILE A 5 -6.82 1.85 8.68
CA ILE A 5 -8.03 2.21 7.95
C ILE A 5 -7.69 3.14 6.78
N ILE A 6 -6.86 4.15 7.04
CA ILE A 6 -6.44 5.07 6.00
C ILE A 6 -5.73 4.33 4.87
N LEU A 7 -4.83 3.43 5.22
CA LEU A 7 -4.07 2.65 4.23
C LEU A 7 -5.01 1.82 3.35
N LEU A 8 -5.95 1.13 3.99
CA LEU A 8 -6.89 0.28 3.25
C LEU A 8 -7.78 1.08 2.31
N GLU A 9 -8.27 2.23 2.78
CA GLU A 9 -9.13 3.08 1.96
C GLU A 9 -8.39 3.60 0.74
N ASN A 10 -7.15 4.00 0.91
CA ASN A 10 -6.34 4.46 -0.21
C ASN A 10 -6.07 3.33 -1.19
N TYR A 11 -5.71 2.16 -0.68
CA TYR A 11 -5.41 1.01 -1.52
C TYR A 11 -6.60 0.64 -2.40
N ARG A 12 -7.80 0.68 -1.83
CA ARG A 12 -9.02 0.30 -2.55
C ARG A 12 -9.30 1.23 -3.74
N ASN A 13 -8.83 2.48 -3.65
CA ASN A 13 -9.05 3.47 -4.69
C ASN A 13 -7.91 3.57 -5.70
N PHE A 14 -6.85 2.82 -5.49
CA PHE A 14 -5.71 2.82 -6.42
C PHE A 14 -6.02 2.02 -7.68
N SER A 15 -5.39 2.42 -8.79
CA SER A 15 -5.40 1.62 -10.00
C SER A 15 -4.56 0.36 -9.77
N SER A 16 -4.67 -0.62 -10.69
CA SER A 16 -3.86 -1.84 -10.61
C SER A 16 -2.37 -1.52 -10.58
N ARG A 17 -1.95 -0.56 -11.40
CA ARG A 17 -0.55 -0.16 -11.44
C ARG A 17 -0.09 0.45 -10.12
N GLN A 18 -0.93 1.29 -9.53
CA GLN A 18 -0.60 1.92 -8.26
C GLN A 18 -0.52 0.88 -7.14
N LYS A 19 -1.42 -0.11 -7.16
CA LYS A 19 -1.38 -1.18 -6.17
C LYS A 19 -0.08 -1.97 -6.24
N GLU A 20 0.37 -2.27 -7.45
CA GLU A 20 1.63 -2.98 -7.63
C GLU A 20 2.81 -2.17 -7.10
N ARG A 21 2.82 -0.87 -7.37
CA ARG A 21 3.89 -0.01 -6.87
C ARG A 21 3.93 0.03 -5.35
N LEU A 22 2.76 0.12 -4.74
CA LEU A 22 2.68 0.12 -3.28
C LEU A 22 3.22 -1.18 -2.69
N LEU A 23 2.82 -2.31 -3.27
CA LEU A 23 3.29 -3.61 -2.77
C LEU A 23 4.80 -3.75 -2.89
N GLY A 24 5.37 -3.26 -3.99
CA GLY A 24 6.82 -3.28 -4.17
C GLY A 24 7.52 -2.44 -3.12
N TYR A 25 6.97 -1.27 -2.82
CA TYR A 25 7.53 -0.39 -1.80
C TYR A 25 7.51 -1.05 -0.43
N LEU A 26 6.39 -1.70 -0.11
CA LEU A 26 6.26 -2.38 1.19
C LEU A 26 7.26 -3.52 1.31
N GLU A 27 7.49 -4.26 0.23
CA GLU A 27 8.48 -5.34 0.27
C GLU A 27 9.89 -4.79 0.52
N ALA A 28 10.22 -3.66 -0.10
CA ALA A 28 11.51 -3.03 0.12
C ALA A 28 11.70 -2.63 1.58
N LEU A 29 10.63 -2.13 2.20
CA LEU A 29 10.70 -1.76 3.61
C LEU A 29 10.93 -2.96 4.51
N ARG A 30 10.38 -4.11 4.15
CA ARG A 30 10.55 -5.32 4.96
C ARG A 30 11.99 -5.83 4.97
N GLU A 31 12.76 -5.51 3.93
CA GLU A 31 14.14 -5.97 3.82
C GLU A 31 15.13 -5.02 4.49
N ASP A 32 14.64 -3.92 4.97
CA ASP A 32 15.48 -2.90 5.61
C ASP A 32 16.03 -3.34 7.00
#